data_e6003909903309c0d5aefe23077ec9ec
#
_entry.id   e6003909903309c0d5aefe23077ec9ec
#
_cell.length_a   1.000
_cell.length_b   1.000
_cell.length_c   1.000
_cell.angle_alpha   90.00
_cell.angle_beta   90.00
_cell.angle_gamma   90.00
#
_symmetry.space_group_name_H-M   'P 1'
#
loop_
_entity.id
_entity.type
_entity.pdbx_description
1 polymer ?
#
loop_
_entity_poly.entity_id
_entity_poly.type
_entity_poly.pdbx_seq_one_letter_code
_entity_poly.pdbx_strand_id
1 'polypeptide(L)'
;MTHSHGVIMRVARHSAEQQKRFCMNLAAPFIMQVPPFKAALMETMPYIDLLVGNESEAAAFAASEGWPSDMSIADIAHRISGMPKASGHCARTVVITQGADPTVVATNGHVTKHPVIPLAKEQLVDTNGAGDAFVGGLLSQLVVGKDWAEACRAGNYAANTIIQRSGCTYPELPSFTWA
;
A
#
# COMPACT_ATOMS: atom_id res chain seq x y z
N MET A 1 -15.26 17.56 5.47
CA MET A 1 -14.13 16.89 4.79
C MET A 1 -12.86 17.74 4.75
N THR A 2 -12.94 19.04 4.75
CA THR A 2 -11.78 19.93 4.82
C THR A 2 -10.93 19.76 6.10
N HIS A 3 -11.52 19.34 7.20
CA HIS A 3 -10.79 19.15 8.46
C HIS A 3 -9.85 17.94 8.45
N SER A 4 -10.21 16.84 7.77
CA SER A 4 -9.34 15.65 7.71
C SER A 4 -8.10 15.88 6.85
N HIS A 5 -8.21 16.60 5.71
CA HIS A 5 -7.06 16.93 4.89
C HIS A 5 -6.04 17.81 5.61
N GLY A 6 -6.49 18.83 6.32
CA GLY A 6 -5.61 19.67 7.14
C GLY A 6 -4.84 18.88 8.20
N VAL A 7 -5.47 17.89 8.82
CA VAL A 7 -4.81 16.99 9.78
C VAL A 7 -3.75 16.11 9.09
N ILE A 8 -4.11 15.49 7.95
CA ILE A 8 -3.18 14.67 7.16
C ILE A 8 -1.94 15.49 6.77
N MET A 9 -2.14 16.68 6.21
CA MET A 9 -1.04 17.57 5.83
C MET A 9 -0.16 18.02 6.99
N ARG A 10 -0.75 18.26 8.15
CA ARG A 10 0.02 18.59 9.37
C ARG A 10 0.92 17.44 9.80
N VAL A 11 0.40 16.21 9.79
CA VAL A 11 1.19 15.01 10.12
C VAL A 11 2.27 14.76 9.04
N ALA A 12 1.92 14.88 7.76
CA ALA A 12 2.85 14.67 6.65
C ALA A 12 4.05 15.63 6.70
N ARG A 13 3.79 16.93 6.91
CA ARG A 13 4.84 17.95 7.07
C ARG A 13 5.70 17.71 8.31
N HIS A 14 5.07 17.42 9.44
CA HIS A 14 5.79 17.08 10.67
C HIS A 14 6.70 15.86 10.48
N SER A 15 6.22 14.81 9.79
CA SER A 15 7.01 13.63 9.51
C SER A 15 8.24 13.97 8.65
N ALA A 16 8.09 14.80 7.62
CA ALA A 16 9.19 15.26 6.79
C ALA A 16 10.22 16.09 7.59
N GLU A 17 9.75 17.04 8.42
CA GLU A 17 10.61 17.87 9.27
C GLU A 17 11.40 17.03 10.29
N GLN A 18 10.78 15.99 10.84
CA GLN A 18 11.37 15.10 11.83
C GLN A 18 12.09 13.90 11.23
N GLN A 19 12.23 13.82 9.89
CA GLN A 19 12.82 12.71 9.16
C GLN A 19 12.18 11.35 9.49
N LYS A 20 10.88 11.35 9.79
CA LYS A 20 10.06 10.15 10.03
C LYS A 20 9.39 9.72 8.74
N ARG A 21 9.21 8.41 8.58
CA ARG A 21 8.48 7.89 7.41
C ARG A 21 6.99 8.16 7.54
N PHE A 22 6.42 8.76 6.50
CA PHE A 22 4.99 8.95 6.37
C PHE A 22 4.42 7.89 5.43
N CYS A 23 3.55 7.04 5.98
CA CYS A 23 2.90 5.95 5.25
C CYS A 23 1.43 6.31 4.98
N MET A 24 0.94 5.99 3.79
CA MET A 24 -0.44 6.25 3.38
C MET A 24 -0.97 5.12 2.52
N ASN A 25 -2.28 4.85 2.63
CA ASN A 25 -3.01 3.93 1.77
C ASN A 25 -3.81 4.73 0.73
N LEU A 26 -3.90 4.24 -0.51
CA LEU A 26 -4.80 4.78 -1.54
C LEU A 26 -6.27 4.59 -1.16
N ALA A 27 -6.55 3.55 -0.40
CA ALA A 27 -7.79 3.24 0.32
C ALA A 27 -9.02 2.93 -0.54
N ALA A 28 -9.28 3.66 -1.63
CA ALA A 28 -10.40 3.37 -2.51
C ALA A 28 -10.27 4.08 -3.88
N PRO A 29 -10.73 3.48 -4.98
CA PRO A 29 -10.69 4.08 -6.32
C PRO A 29 -11.40 5.44 -6.42
N PHE A 30 -12.47 5.65 -5.65
CA PHE A 30 -13.24 6.91 -5.70
C PHE A 30 -12.42 8.13 -5.24
N ILE A 31 -11.35 7.92 -4.45
CA ILE A 31 -10.46 9.02 -4.02
C ILE A 31 -9.81 9.69 -5.22
N MET A 32 -9.44 8.91 -6.25
CA MET A 32 -8.88 9.42 -7.49
C MET A 32 -9.93 9.99 -8.46
N GLN A 33 -11.20 9.57 -8.31
CA GLN A 33 -12.29 9.93 -9.20
C GLN A 33 -13.03 11.21 -8.77
N VAL A 34 -13.01 11.54 -7.48
CA VAL A 34 -13.70 12.71 -6.94
C VAL A 34 -12.72 13.87 -6.79
N PRO A 35 -12.89 15.00 -7.55
CA PRO A 35 -11.89 16.05 -7.64
C PRO A 35 -11.35 16.59 -6.32
N PRO A 36 -12.17 16.92 -5.28
CA PRO A 36 -11.62 17.40 -4.01
C PRO A 36 -10.78 16.36 -3.25
N PHE A 37 -11.07 15.06 -3.41
CA PHE A 37 -10.28 14.02 -2.78
C PHE A 37 -8.96 13.78 -3.52
N LYS A 38 -9.02 13.76 -4.86
CA LYS A 38 -7.83 13.69 -5.68
C LYS A 38 -6.88 14.87 -5.40
N ALA A 39 -7.40 16.09 -5.33
CA ALA A 39 -6.60 17.26 -5.00
C ALA A 39 -5.90 17.12 -3.64
N ALA A 40 -6.61 16.64 -2.62
CA ALA A 40 -6.06 16.39 -1.30
C ALA A 40 -4.97 15.30 -1.31
N LEU A 41 -5.19 14.20 -2.06
CA LEU A 41 -4.18 13.15 -2.24
C LEU A 41 -2.93 13.72 -2.92
N MET A 42 -3.10 14.45 -4.03
CA MET A 42 -1.98 15.00 -4.81
C MET A 42 -1.17 16.05 -4.03
N GLU A 43 -1.81 16.85 -3.17
CA GLU A 43 -1.11 17.75 -2.24
C GLU A 43 -0.28 16.97 -1.19
N THR A 44 -0.75 15.80 -0.79
CA THR A 44 -0.07 14.94 0.20
C THR A 44 1.05 14.11 -0.43
N MET A 45 0.93 13.74 -1.71
CA MET A 45 1.87 12.86 -2.43
C MET A 45 3.36 13.21 -2.25
N PRO A 46 3.80 14.49 -2.27
CA PRO A 46 5.22 14.83 -2.09
C PRO A 46 5.81 14.40 -0.73
N TYR A 47 4.97 14.17 0.26
CA TYR A 47 5.39 13.79 1.61
C TYR A 47 5.35 12.29 1.88
N ILE A 48 4.68 11.51 1.00
CA ILE A 48 4.50 10.06 1.21
C ILE A 48 5.80 9.32 0.93
N ASP A 49 6.27 8.56 1.90
CA ASP A 49 7.44 7.69 1.81
C ASP A 49 7.07 6.25 1.47
N LEU A 50 5.95 5.77 2.00
CA LEU A 50 5.38 4.47 1.68
C LEU A 50 3.91 4.64 1.28
N LEU A 51 3.61 4.35 0.03
CA LEU A 51 2.25 4.29 -0.50
C LEU A 51 1.84 2.84 -0.70
N VAL A 52 0.71 2.46 -0.12
CA VAL A 52 0.14 1.12 -0.29
C VAL A 52 -1.21 1.25 -1.00
N GLY A 53 -1.56 0.25 -1.78
CA GLY A 53 -2.86 0.15 -2.43
C GLY A 53 -3.07 -1.21 -3.07
N ASN A 54 -4.21 -1.39 -3.73
CA ASN A 54 -4.49 -2.56 -4.56
C ASN A 54 -4.48 -2.21 -6.05
N GLU A 55 -4.62 -3.24 -6.91
CA GLU A 55 -4.61 -3.09 -8.37
C GLU A 55 -5.69 -2.14 -8.88
N SER A 56 -6.88 -2.16 -8.30
CA SER A 56 -8.01 -1.30 -8.71
C SER A 56 -7.74 0.17 -8.37
N GLU A 57 -7.13 0.42 -7.22
CA GLU A 57 -6.72 1.76 -6.78
C GLU A 57 -5.57 2.30 -7.63
N ALA A 58 -4.58 1.45 -7.94
CA ALA A 58 -3.47 1.80 -8.82
C ALA A 58 -3.95 2.13 -10.24
N ALA A 59 -4.87 1.33 -10.79
CA ALA A 59 -5.48 1.60 -12.09
C ALA A 59 -6.30 2.90 -12.09
N ALA A 60 -7.08 3.16 -11.02
CA ALA A 60 -7.82 4.41 -10.88
C ALA A 60 -6.88 5.62 -10.77
N PHE A 61 -5.75 5.48 -10.08
CA PHE A 61 -4.72 6.52 -10.02
C PHE A 61 -4.17 6.81 -11.42
N ALA A 62 -3.73 5.79 -12.16
CA ALA A 62 -3.22 5.92 -13.52
C ALA A 62 -4.23 6.60 -14.45
N ALA A 63 -5.49 6.17 -14.43
CA ALA A 63 -6.56 6.76 -15.21
C ALA A 63 -6.78 8.25 -14.86
N SER A 64 -6.74 8.59 -13.57
CA SER A 64 -6.92 9.96 -13.11
C SER A 64 -5.78 10.91 -13.53
N GLU A 65 -4.58 10.36 -13.76
CA GLU A 65 -3.42 11.10 -14.28
C GLU A 65 -3.33 11.07 -15.82
N GLY A 66 -4.30 10.47 -16.50
CA GLY A 66 -4.31 10.35 -17.97
C GLY A 66 -3.22 9.44 -18.52
N TRP A 67 -2.76 8.46 -17.74
CA TRP A 67 -1.76 7.50 -18.20
C TRP A 67 -2.38 6.45 -19.12
N PRO A 68 -1.58 5.78 -19.98
CA PRO A 68 -2.10 4.75 -20.87
C PRO A 68 -2.85 3.64 -20.10
N SER A 69 -4.00 3.23 -20.63
CA SER A 69 -4.88 2.22 -19.99
C SER A 69 -4.32 0.79 -20.02
N ASP A 70 -3.31 0.54 -20.84
CA ASP A 70 -2.62 -0.74 -21.01
C ASP A 70 -1.36 -0.89 -20.12
N MET A 71 -1.10 0.08 -19.25
CA MET A 71 0.02 -0.02 -18.31
C MET A 71 -0.15 -1.19 -17.36
N SER A 72 0.92 -1.95 -17.16
CA SER A 72 0.95 -2.97 -16.10
C SER A 72 0.96 -2.33 -14.70
N ILE A 73 0.49 -3.06 -13.69
CA ILE A 73 0.56 -2.60 -12.29
C ILE A 73 2.02 -2.32 -11.86
N ALA A 74 2.97 -3.07 -12.40
CA ALA A 74 4.40 -2.84 -12.18
C ALA A 74 4.85 -1.46 -12.71
N ASP A 75 4.43 -1.10 -13.92
CA ASP A 75 4.77 0.20 -14.53
C ASP A 75 4.07 1.35 -13.81
N ILE A 76 2.82 1.15 -13.40
CA ILE A 76 2.08 2.14 -12.59
C ILE A 76 2.79 2.38 -11.26
N ALA A 77 3.12 1.33 -10.53
CA ALA A 77 3.83 1.43 -9.24
C ALA A 77 5.20 2.10 -9.40
N HIS A 78 5.96 1.73 -10.45
CA HIS A 78 7.24 2.35 -10.78
C HIS A 78 7.07 3.85 -11.03
N ARG A 79 6.09 4.24 -11.86
CA ARG A 79 5.84 5.64 -12.21
C ARG A 79 5.42 6.47 -10.99
N ILE A 80 4.54 5.92 -10.13
CA ILE A 80 4.15 6.59 -8.87
C ILE A 80 5.38 6.75 -7.95
N SER A 81 6.25 5.72 -7.84
CA SER A 81 7.45 5.79 -6.98
C SER A 81 8.41 6.91 -7.40
N GLY A 82 8.47 7.22 -8.70
CA GLY A 82 9.29 8.28 -9.28
C GLY A 82 8.69 9.69 -9.22
N MET A 83 7.45 9.87 -8.74
CA MET A 83 6.83 11.19 -8.65
C MET A 83 7.57 12.10 -7.65
N PRO A 84 7.54 13.45 -7.82
CA PRO A 84 8.26 14.39 -6.97
C PRO A 84 8.02 14.18 -5.47
N LYS A 85 9.06 14.37 -4.66
CA LYS A 85 9.03 14.32 -3.21
C LYS A 85 9.52 15.62 -2.58
N ALA A 86 8.87 16.03 -1.48
CA ALA A 86 9.30 17.14 -0.63
C ALA A 86 10.20 16.65 0.53
N SER A 87 9.97 15.44 1.06
CA SER A 87 10.86 14.82 2.04
C SER A 87 12.05 14.18 1.32
N GLY A 88 13.29 14.58 1.66
CA GLY A 88 14.53 14.15 0.97
C GLY A 88 15.26 12.98 1.63
N HIS A 89 14.76 12.42 2.74
CA HIS A 89 15.52 11.45 3.55
C HIS A 89 15.45 10.00 3.00
N CYS A 90 14.48 9.66 2.17
CA CYS A 90 14.37 8.35 1.50
C CYS A 90 13.58 8.46 0.18
N ALA A 91 13.76 7.50 -0.72
CA ALA A 91 12.91 7.36 -1.90
C ALA A 91 11.51 6.89 -1.50
N ARG A 92 10.50 7.25 -2.32
CA ARG A 92 9.15 6.69 -2.14
C ARG A 92 9.14 5.23 -2.54
N THR A 93 8.57 4.41 -1.68
CA THR A 93 8.22 3.03 -2.00
C THR A 93 6.72 2.92 -2.26
N VAL A 94 6.34 2.20 -3.30
CA VAL A 94 4.95 1.90 -3.65
C VAL A 94 4.75 0.40 -3.57
N VAL A 95 3.75 -0.04 -2.83
CA VAL A 95 3.40 -1.45 -2.65
C VAL A 95 1.96 -1.66 -3.13
N ILE A 96 1.79 -2.49 -4.15
CA ILE A 96 0.46 -2.78 -4.73
C ILE A 96 0.15 -4.26 -4.60
N THR A 97 -0.91 -4.57 -3.88
CA THR A 97 -1.47 -5.93 -3.80
C THR A 97 -2.34 -6.21 -5.02
N GLN A 98 -2.43 -7.49 -5.44
CA GLN A 98 -3.15 -7.91 -6.65
C GLN A 98 -3.96 -9.19 -6.40
N GLY A 99 -4.64 -9.28 -5.27
CA GLY A 99 -5.41 -10.46 -4.92
C GLY A 99 -4.56 -11.72 -4.88
N ALA A 100 -4.77 -12.65 -5.81
CA ALA A 100 -4.02 -13.90 -5.94
C ALA A 100 -2.68 -13.74 -6.68
N ASP A 101 -2.49 -12.62 -7.39
CA ASP A 101 -1.25 -12.33 -8.12
C ASP A 101 -0.18 -11.75 -7.18
N PRO A 102 1.11 -11.83 -7.58
CA PRO A 102 2.21 -11.35 -6.75
C PRO A 102 2.08 -9.87 -6.37
N THR A 103 2.36 -9.55 -5.12
CA THR A 103 2.47 -8.17 -4.63
C THR A 103 3.63 -7.46 -5.32
N VAL A 104 3.38 -6.28 -5.87
CA VAL A 104 4.39 -5.44 -6.53
C VAL A 104 4.97 -4.45 -5.54
N VAL A 105 6.30 -4.34 -5.49
CA VAL A 105 7.02 -3.29 -4.73
C VAL A 105 7.91 -2.52 -5.70
N ALA A 106 7.69 -1.20 -5.78
CA ALA A 106 8.51 -0.29 -6.58
C ALA A 106 9.24 0.70 -5.67
N THR A 107 10.56 0.71 -5.72
CA THR A 107 11.41 1.61 -4.91
C THR A 107 12.75 1.84 -5.60
N ASN A 108 13.33 3.05 -5.46
CA ASN A 108 14.64 3.39 -6.03
C ASN A 108 14.81 3.04 -7.52
N GLY A 109 13.77 3.19 -8.34
CA GLY A 109 13.81 2.85 -9.75
C GLY A 109 13.72 1.34 -10.06
N HIS A 110 13.61 0.49 -9.05
CA HIS A 110 13.48 -0.97 -9.19
C HIS A 110 12.08 -1.44 -8.86
N VAL A 111 11.63 -2.49 -9.55
CA VAL A 111 10.37 -3.17 -9.28
C VAL A 111 10.65 -4.62 -8.96
N THR A 112 10.09 -5.09 -7.85
CA THR A 112 10.13 -6.50 -7.44
C THR A 112 8.73 -7.05 -7.26
N LYS A 113 8.57 -8.36 -7.45
CA LYS A 113 7.30 -9.08 -7.28
C LYS A 113 7.47 -10.13 -6.19
N HIS A 114 6.56 -10.12 -5.23
CA HIS A 114 6.58 -11.01 -4.08
C HIS A 114 5.38 -11.95 -4.12
N PRO A 115 5.57 -13.27 -4.09
CA PRO A 115 4.49 -14.23 -4.23
C PRO A 115 3.52 -14.12 -3.05
N VAL A 116 2.24 -14.36 -3.31
CA VAL A 116 1.21 -14.51 -2.28
C VAL A 116 1.10 -15.98 -1.84
N ILE A 117 0.51 -16.20 -0.67
CA ILE A 117 0.22 -17.54 -0.18
C ILE A 117 -1.00 -18.06 -0.96
N PRO A 118 -0.86 -19.17 -1.72
CA PRO A 118 -1.99 -19.72 -2.46
C PRO A 118 -3.14 -20.11 -1.52
N LEU A 119 -4.37 -19.81 -1.92
CA LEU A 119 -5.57 -20.17 -1.19
C LEU A 119 -6.57 -20.83 -2.14
N ALA A 120 -7.10 -21.98 -1.75
CA ALA A 120 -8.18 -22.61 -2.49
C ALA A 120 -9.44 -21.73 -2.43
N LYS A 121 -10.19 -21.67 -3.53
CA LYS A 121 -11.35 -20.79 -3.66
C LYS A 121 -12.42 -21.03 -2.58
N GLU A 122 -12.53 -22.28 -2.15
CA GLU A 122 -13.46 -22.72 -1.11
C GLU A 122 -13.10 -22.25 0.30
N GLN A 123 -11.85 -21.85 0.50
CA GLN A 123 -11.34 -21.33 1.77
C GLN A 123 -11.52 -19.80 1.88
N LEU A 124 -11.85 -19.14 0.76
CA LEU A 124 -12.12 -17.71 0.75
C LEU A 124 -13.51 -17.43 1.33
N VAL A 125 -13.59 -16.78 2.46
CA VAL A 125 -14.82 -16.47 3.20
C VAL A 125 -15.22 -15.00 3.04
N ASP A 126 -14.30 -14.08 3.34
CA ASP A 126 -14.57 -12.64 3.32
C ASP A 126 -13.29 -11.87 3.01
N THR A 127 -13.32 -10.98 2.03
CA THR A 127 -12.16 -10.16 1.66
C THR A 127 -12.07 -8.83 2.41
N ASN A 128 -13.06 -8.50 3.23
CA ASN A 128 -13.04 -7.27 4.03
C ASN A 128 -11.87 -7.29 5.02
N GLY A 129 -11.15 -6.16 5.10
CA GLY A 129 -10.00 -6.02 5.98
C GLY A 129 -8.70 -6.67 5.48
N ALA A 130 -8.70 -7.35 4.32
CA ALA A 130 -7.49 -7.98 3.77
C ALA A 130 -6.37 -6.96 3.54
N GLY A 131 -6.70 -5.79 2.99
CA GLY A 131 -5.75 -4.69 2.76
C GLY A 131 -5.16 -4.15 4.06
N ASP A 132 -5.99 -3.94 5.08
CA ASP A 132 -5.54 -3.43 6.38
C ASP A 132 -4.67 -4.47 7.11
N ALA A 133 -5.05 -5.74 7.03
CA ALA A 133 -4.25 -6.85 7.57
C ALA A 133 -2.89 -6.95 6.86
N PHE A 134 -2.88 -6.84 5.52
CA PHE A 134 -1.64 -6.79 4.75
C PHE A 134 -0.73 -5.65 5.23
N VAL A 135 -1.26 -4.43 5.34
CA VAL A 135 -0.49 -3.27 5.81
C VAL A 135 0.04 -3.50 7.23
N GLY A 136 -0.77 -4.04 8.13
CA GLY A 136 -0.34 -4.39 9.48
C GLY A 136 0.83 -5.37 9.50
N GLY A 137 0.73 -6.47 8.75
CA GLY A 137 1.79 -7.46 8.59
C GLY A 137 3.05 -6.88 7.96
N LEU A 138 2.91 -6.11 6.88
CA LEU A 138 4.01 -5.42 6.19
C LEU A 138 4.78 -4.50 7.17
N LEU A 139 4.06 -3.60 7.84
CA LEU A 139 4.66 -2.63 8.74
C LEU A 139 5.33 -3.29 9.95
N SER A 140 4.78 -4.39 10.47
CA SER A 140 5.36 -5.12 11.58
C SER A 140 6.80 -5.56 11.33
N GLN A 141 7.15 -5.82 10.06
CA GLN A 141 8.48 -6.23 9.64
C GLN A 141 9.38 -5.06 9.29
N LEU A 142 8.83 -4.05 8.63
CA LEU A 142 9.60 -2.86 8.28
C LEU A 142 10.10 -2.09 9.52
N VAL A 143 9.33 -2.07 10.61
CA VAL A 143 9.72 -1.36 11.85
C VAL A 143 10.89 -2.04 12.58
N VAL A 144 11.09 -3.35 12.36
CA VAL A 144 12.22 -4.11 12.89
C VAL A 144 13.36 -4.27 11.88
N GLY A 145 13.30 -3.54 10.75
CA GLY A 145 14.39 -3.47 9.77
C GLY A 145 14.49 -4.66 8.81
N LYS A 146 13.44 -5.46 8.67
CA LYS A 146 13.41 -6.54 7.67
C LYS A 146 13.31 -5.98 6.25
N ASP A 147 13.74 -6.77 5.27
CA ASP A 147 13.66 -6.44 3.87
C ASP A 147 12.23 -6.52 3.30
N TRP A 148 12.07 -6.11 2.04
CA TRP A 148 10.76 -6.09 1.38
C TRP A 148 10.20 -7.48 1.14
N ALA A 149 11.04 -8.50 0.96
CA ALA A 149 10.59 -9.87 0.77
C ALA A 149 9.91 -10.40 2.02
N GLU A 150 10.56 -10.23 3.18
CA GLU A 150 10.01 -10.64 4.47
C GLU A 150 8.80 -9.80 4.88
N ALA A 151 8.85 -8.49 4.64
CA ALA A 151 7.72 -7.61 4.92
C ALA A 151 6.48 -7.97 4.10
N CYS A 152 6.63 -8.22 2.79
CA CYS A 152 5.53 -8.67 1.94
C CYS A 152 5.03 -10.07 2.34
N ARG A 153 5.93 -10.98 2.74
CA ARG A 153 5.56 -12.31 3.22
C ARG A 153 4.67 -12.23 4.46
N ALA A 154 5.02 -11.37 5.41
CA ALA A 154 4.21 -11.15 6.62
C ALA A 154 2.87 -10.46 6.29
N GLY A 155 2.86 -9.48 5.39
CA GLY A 155 1.63 -8.85 4.90
C GLY A 155 0.70 -9.86 4.23
N ASN A 156 1.23 -10.67 3.31
CA ASN A 156 0.47 -11.72 2.63
C ASN A 156 -0.06 -12.78 3.60
N TYR A 157 0.72 -13.15 4.63
CA TYR A 157 0.25 -14.06 5.68
C TYR A 157 -0.92 -13.46 6.46
N ALA A 158 -0.83 -12.21 6.88
CA ALA A 158 -1.88 -11.55 7.63
C ALA A 158 -3.17 -11.42 6.79
N ALA A 159 -3.07 -11.01 5.52
CA ALA A 159 -4.19 -10.96 4.60
C ALA A 159 -4.81 -12.35 4.38
N ASN A 160 -3.98 -13.37 4.11
CA ASN A 160 -4.43 -14.75 3.93
C ASN A 160 -5.18 -15.29 5.17
N THR A 161 -4.72 -14.94 6.37
CA THR A 161 -5.37 -15.34 7.62
C THR A 161 -6.75 -14.71 7.78
N ILE A 162 -6.91 -13.43 7.43
CA ILE A 162 -8.16 -12.69 7.53
C ILE A 162 -9.21 -13.20 6.55
N ILE A 163 -8.85 -13.39 5.27
CA ILE A 163 -9.81 -13.73 4.22
C ILE A 163 -10.44 -15.12 4.35
N GLN A 164 -9.91 -15.95 5.25
CA GLN A 164 -10.46 -17.27 5.61
C GLN A 164 -11.48 -17.22 6.76
N ARG A 165 -11.85 -16.02 7.21
CA ARG A 165 -12.72 -15.80 8.37
C ARG A 165 -13.85 -14.84 8.02
N SER A 166 -14.94 -14.94 8.74
CA SER A 166 -16.02 -13.95 8.65
C SER A 166 -15.69 -12.75 9.54
N GLY A 167 -15.65 -11.56 8.93
CA GLY A 167 -15.28 -10.32 9.60
C GLY A 167 -13.77 -10.24 9.94
N CYS A 168 -13.37 -9.10 10.51
CA CYS A 168 -11.96 -8.81 10.83
C CYS A 168 -11.55 -9.47 12.17
N THR A 169 -11.47 -10.81 12.19
CA THR A 169 -11.06 -11.57 13.38
C THR A 169 -9.71 -12.24 13.18
N TYR A 170 -8.90 -12.29 14.23
CA TYR A 170 -7.55 -12.89 14.22
C TYR A 170 -7.50 -14.10 15.15
N PRO A 171 -6.61 -15.09 14.88
CA PRO A 171 -6.29 -16.10 15.84
C PRO A 171 -5.60 -15.48 17.06
N GLU A 172 -5.73 -16.10 18.22
CA GLU A 172 -5.11 -15.64 19.48
C GLU A 172 -3.57 -15.57 19.36
N LEU A 173 -2.98 -16.53 18.66
CA LEU A 173 -1.55 -16.55 18.36
C LEU A 173 -1.32 -16.71 16.86
N PRO A 174 -0.38 -15.97 16.26
CA PRO A 174 0.00 -16.16 14.87
C PRO A 174 0.76 -17.48 14.70
N SER A 175 0.51 -18.15 13.57
CA SER A 175 1.31 -19.32 13.15
C SER A 175 2.40 -18.93 12.14
N PHE A 176 2.69 -17.65 12.01
CA PHE A 176 3.74 -17.13 11.14
C PHE A 176 5.12 -17.53 11.68
N THR A 177 5.91 -18.16 10.82
CA THR A 177 7.30 -18.52 11.14
C THR A 177 8.25 -17.57 10.41
N TRP A 178 9.17 -17.03 11.16
CA TRP A 178 10.26 -16.21 10.63
C TRP A 178 11.23 -17.10 9.84
N ALA A 179 11.67 -16.63 8.67
CA ALA A 179 12.71 -17.29 7.89
C ALA A 179 14.10 -16.90 8.43
#